data_9627ee6f85cf20e07a9c72066a879762
#
_entry.id   9627ee6f85cf20e07a9c72066a879762
#
_cell.length_a   1.000
_cell.length_b   1.000
_cell.length_c   1.000
_cell.angle_alpha   90.00
_cell.angle_beta   90.00
_cell.angle_gamma   90.00
#
_symmetry.space_group_name_H-M   'P 1'
#
loop_
_entity.id
_entity.type
_entity.pdbx_description
1 polymer ?
#
loop_
_entity_poly.entity_id
_entity_poly.type
_entity_poly.pdbx_seq_one_letter_code
_entity_poly.pdbx_strand_id
1 'polypeptide(L)'
;MGTITERLKANGKPSFTVQIRKKKNGKVILNLVETFASEQAAKSWLKRREDALKKPGGLERAVKAKTRKSVADCISDYIDASPEGFGKSKSQMLSYFQRLDFGASAIEDLLARDFVKIAMELLSGLQARPVDPQKDTPAHYTFKPRKPQTVNGYMVTLGTLIRFGGPICGVTMPRAEFEEAMRTLQHQKIVTKSAQRTRRPTLNELDLLMNHFVNGYRENPRMVPMHKIVAAAIFETHRQGAILSQTWEDYDLENEEITIRNMKHPRQTQGNDMTLSIQEEARAIIESMPRNDDRIFPYNSDVVSRRFTDACKLLGIEDLHFHDLRHEGISRLFEMGLTIPQVAQISGHQSWQCLKRYTQIKQRGDKYEGWKWWALVTS
;
A
#
# COMPACT_ATOMS: atom_id res chain seq x y z
N MET A 1 -46.05 17.64 -3.77
CA MET A 1 -46.31 16.53 -4.68
C MET A 1 -45.09 16.32 -5.54
N GLY A 2 -44.73 15.07 -5.84
CA GLY A 2 -43.69 14.75 -6.80
C GLY A 2 -44.24 14.81 -8.22
N THR A 3 -43.35 14.95 -9.20
CA THR A 3 -43.68 15.01 -10.62
C THR A 3 -43.05 13.82 -11.35
N ILE A 4 -43.75 13.30 -12.36
CA ILE A 4 -43.24 12.27 -13.25
C ILE A 4 -43.09 12.93 -14.61
N THR A 5 -41.88 12.82 -15.21
CA THR A 5 -41.55 13.35 -16.55
C THR A 5 -41.19 12.19 -17.44
N GLU A 6 -41.88 12.04 -18.57
CA GLU A 6 -41.53 11.07 -19.59
C GLU A 6 -40.50 11.70 -20.55
N ARG A 7 -39.48 10.88 -20.92
CA ARG A 7 -38.50 11.24 -21.94
C ARG A 7 -38.23 10.03 -22.84
N LEU A 8 -38.09 10.23 -24.12
CA LEU A 8 -37.64 9.21 -25.05
C LEU A 8 -36.09 9.14 -25.01
N LYS A 9 -35.55 7.94 -24.85
CA LYS A 9 -34.11 7.70 -24.98
C LYS A 9 -33.72 7.70 -26.48
N ALA A 10 -32.43 7.83 -26.76
CA ALA A 10 -31.88 7.79 -28.14
C ALA A 10 -32.28 6.51 -28.92
N ASN A 11 -32.62 5.42 -28.23
CA ASN A 11 -33.09 4.15 -28.81
C ASN A 11 -34.64 4.08 -28.95
N GLY A 12 -35.35 5.19 -28.83
CA GLY A 12 -36.79 5.28 -28.97
C GLY A 12 -37.65 4.72 -27.82
N LYS A 13 -37.03 4.17 -26.75
CA LYS A 13 -37.76 3.65 -25.61
C LYS A 13 -38.09 4.77 -24.61
N PRO A 14 -39.31 4.79 -24.03
CA PRO A 14 -39.67 5.76 -23.00
C PRO A 14 -38.91 5.52 -21.71
N SER A 15 -38.61 6.59 -20.98
CA SER A 15 -38.08 6.56 -19.61
C SER A 15 -38.84 7.57 -18.76
N PHE A 16 -39.17 7.20 -17.53
CA PHE A 16 -40.02 7.96 -16.62
C PHE A 16 -39.18 8.43 -15.44
N THR A 17 -38.88 9.73 -15.41
CA THR A 17 -38.11 10.33 -14.30
C THR A 17 -39.09 10.91 -13.28
N VAL A 18 -38.97 10.44 -12.05
CA VAL A 18 -39.78 10.94 -10.90
C VAL A 18 -38.93 11.91 -10.10
N GLN A 19 -39.52 13.06 -9.76
CA GLN A 19 -38.87 14.04 -8.89
C GLN A 19 -39.76 14.43 -7.74
N ILE A 20 -39.29 14.31 -6.49
CA ILE A 20 -39.93 14.82 -5.28
C ILE A 20 -39.03 15.93 -4.71
N ARG A 21 -39.54 17.16 -4.68
CA ARG A 21 -38.85 18.32 -4.12
C ARG A 21 -39.60 18.91 -2.93
N LYS A 22 -38.91 19.05 -1.79
CA LYS A 22 -39.45 19.71 -0.58
C LYS A 22 -38.57 20.92 -0.26
N LYS A 23 -39.24 22.04 0.08
CA LYS A 23 -38.61 23.31 0.46
C LYS A 23 -39.00 23.64 1.90
N LYS A 24 -38.10 24.27 2.65
CA LYS A 24 -38.35 24.91 3.96
C LYS A 24 -37.65 26.27 3.94
N ASN A 25 -38.38 27.32 4.29
CA ASN A 25 -37.89 28.70 4.25
C ASN A 25 -37.23 29.09 2.90
N GLY A 26 -37.90 28.74 1.78
CA GLY A 26 -37.42 29.03 0.43
C GLY A 26 -36.27 28.12 -0.07
N LYS A 27 -35.55 27.45 0.80
CA LYS A 27 -34.44 26.54 0.46
C LYS A 27 -34.92 25.12 0.22
N VAL A 28 -34.36 24.45 -0.78
CA VAL A 28 -34.65 23.02 -1.06
C VAL A 28 -33.97 22.17 -0.02
N ILE A 29 -34.75 21.50 0.84
CA ILE A 29 -34.24 20.60 1.90
C ILE A 29 -34.22 19.13 1.45
N LEU A 30 -35.04 18.75 0.46
CA LEU A 30 -35.07 17.40 -0.10
C LEU A 30 -35.34 17.48 -1.59
N ASN A 31 -34.54 16.78 -2.40
CA ASN A 31 -34.78 16.57 -3.82
C ASN A 31 -34.42 15.11 -4.13
N LEU A 32 -35.43 14.26 -4.33
CA LEU A 32 -35.29 12.86 -4.72
C LEU A 32 -35.59 12.78 -6.22
N VAL A 33 -34.72 12.15 -6.97
CA VAL A 33 -34.90 11.91 -8.41
C VAL A 33 -34.58 10.45 -8.68
N GLU A 34 -35.47 9.78 -9.40
CA GLU A 34 -35.28 8.38 -9.80
C GLU A 34 -35.86 8.17 -11.20
N THR A 35 -35.25 7.28 -11.99
CA THR A 35 -35.68 7.05 -13.38
C THR A 35 -36.05 5.58 -13.58
N PHE A 36 -37.21 5.34 -14.18
CA PHE A 36 -37.80 4.03 -14.40
C PHE A 36 -38.05 3.73 -15.88
N ALA A 37 -38.03 2.44 -16.22
CA ALA A 37 -38.32 1.98 -17.56
C ALA A 37 -39.85 1.90 -17.87
N SER A 38 -40.71 1.96 -16.82
CA SER A 38 -42.16 1.93 -16.98
C SER A 38 -42.84 2.96 -16.10
N GLU A 39 -43.95 3.50 -16.59
CA GLU A 39 -44.77 4.49 -15.87
C GLU A 39 -45.35 3.92 -14.57
N GLN A 40 -45.76 2.64 -14.59
CA GLN A 40 -46.34 1.96 -13.42
C GLN A 40 -45.29 1.85 -12.29
N ALA A 41 -44.04 1.53 -12.58
CA ALA A 41 -42.99 1.49 -11.59
C ALA A 41 -42.69 2.91 -11.04
N ALA A 42 -42.69 3.93 -11.87
CA ALA A 42 -42.57 5.33 -11.48
C ALA A 42 -43.69 5.78 -10.52
N LYS A 43 -44.94 5.50 -10.88
CA LYS A 43 -46.13 5.81 -10.03
C LYS A 43 -46.10 5.07 -8.68
N SER A 44 -45.72 3.77 -8.69
CA SER A 44 -45.61 2.97 -7.48
C SER A 44 -44.51 3.46 -6.54
N TRP A 45 -43.35 3.85 -7.09
CA TRP A 45 -42.27 4.44 -6.32
C TRP A 45 -42.64 5.79 -5.72
N LEU A 46 -43.26 6.67 -6.56
CA LEU A 46 -43.73 7.99 -6.12
C LEU A 46 -44.69 7.87 -4.92
N LYS A 47 -45.73 7.03 -5.03
CA LYS A 47 -46.72 6.81 -3.97
C LYS A 47 -46.04 6.33 -2.68
N ARG A 48 -45.20 5.30 -2.76
CA ARG A 48 -44.48 4.77 -1.59
C ARG A 48 -43.61 5.83 -0.90
N ARG A 49 -42.92 6.66 -1.69
CA ARG A 49 -42.07 7.72 -1.13
C ARG A 49 -42.85 8.86 -0.54
N GLU A 50 -43.94 9.30 -1.17
CA GLU A 50 -44.82 10.32 -0.60
C GLU A 50 -45.46 9.85 0.69
N ASP A 51 -45.96 8.62 0.77
CA ASP A 51 -46.56 8.04 1.98
C ASP A 51 -45.51 7.92 3.11
N ALA A 52 -44.25 7.57 2.78
CA ALA A 52 -43.17 7.55 3.75
C ALA A 52 -42.84 8.97 4.30
N LEU A 53 -42.88 9.98 3.43
CA LEU A 53 -42.62 11.38 3.82
C LEU A 53 -43.75 12.01 4.66
N LYS A 54 -44.99 11.50 4.55
CA LYS A 54 -46.15 11.95 5.33
C LYS A 54 -46.17 11.39 6.76
N LYS A 55 -45.47 10.28 7.02
CA LYS A 55 -45.38 9.71 8.39
C LYS A 55 -44.65 10.67 9.34
N PRO A 56 -45.01 10.70 10.64
CA PRO A 56 -44.33 11.52 11.64
C PRO A 56 -42.81 11.32 11.59
N GLY A 57 -42.04 12.42 11.46
CA GLY A 57 -40.59 12.39 11.27
C GLY A 57 -40.10 11.84 9.93
N GLY A 58 -41.00 11.54 8.97
CA GLY A 58 -40.63 10.96 7.67
C GLY A 58 -39.77 11.90 6.80
N LEU A 59 -40.13 13.19 6.80
CA LEU A 59 -39.34 14.20 6.07
C LEU A 59 -37.95 14.38 6.69
N GLU A 60 -37.86 14.46 8.01
CA GLU A 60 -36.57 14.60 8.72
C GLU A 60 -35.67 13.41 8.48
N ARG A 61 -36.24 12.19 8.55
CA ARG A 61 -35.49 10.95 8.20
C ARG A 61 -35.01 10.93 6.75
N ALA A 62 -35.85 11.38 5.81
CA ALA A 62 -35.49 11.43 4.41
C ALA A 62 -34.40 12.49 4.11
N VAL A 63 -34.46 13.66 4.75
CA VAL A 63 -33.46 14.70 4.69
C VAL A 63 -32.13 14.17 5.28
N LYS A 64 -32.19 13.57 6.47
CA LYS A 64 -31.04 12.97 7.13
C LYS A 64 -30.43 11.82 6.31
N ALA A 65 -31.25 10.98 5.68
CA ALA A 65 -30.77 9.90 4.80
C ALA A 65 -30.06 10.43 3.54
N LYS A 66 -30.46 11.60 3.01
CA LYS A 66 -29.82 12.22 1.84
C LYS A 66 -28.51 12.93 2.17
N THR A 67 -28.37 13.41 3.41
CA THR A 67 -27.11 14.04 3.88
C THR A 67 -26.10 13.01 4.39
N ARG A 68 -26.50 11.73 4.51
CA ARG A 68 -25.60 10.66 4.95
C ARG A 68 -24.61 10.32 3.85
N LYS A 69 -23.35 10.45 4.18
CA LYS A 69 -22.27 10.03 3.28
C LYS A 69 -22.01 8.53 3.43
N SER A 70 -21.84 7.87 2.31
CA SER A 70 -21.35 6.49 2.29
C SER A 70 -19.87 6.42 2.65
N VAL A 71 -19.39 5.24 3.01
CA VAL A 71 -17.95 4.99 3.18
C VAL A 71 -17.19 5.35 1.90
N ALA A 72 -17.74 5.02 0.72
CA ALA A 72 -17.13 5.33 -0.57
C ALA A 72 -17.01 6.84 -0.81
N ASP A 73 -18.06 7.63 -0.50
CA ASP A 73 -18.03 9.09 -0.58
C ASP A 73 -16.95 9.68 0.34
N CYS A 74 -16.89 9.19 1.59
CA CYS A 74 -15.90 9.65 2.56
C CYS A 74 -14.47 9.28 2.14
N ILE A 75 -14.27 8.13 1.50
CA ILE A 75 -12.95 7.77 0.95
C ILE A 75 -12.58 8.72 -0.19
N SER A 76 -13.51 9.05 -1.09
CA SER A 76 -13.27 10.01 -2.17
C SER A 76 -12.86 11.37 -1.62
N ASP A 77 -13.67 11.94 -0.72
CA ASP A 77 -13.37 13.23 -0.08
C ASP A 77 -11.99 13.21 0.62
N TYR A 78 -11.67 12.09 1.29
CA TYR A 78 -10.41 11.94 2.02
C TYR A 78 -9.20 11.85 1.09
N ILE A 79 -9.34 11.22 -0.08
CA ILE A 79 -8.29 11.16 -1.11
C ILE A 79 -8.12 12.54 -1.75
N ASP A 80 -9.22 13.20 -2.13
CA ASP A 80 -9.22 14.49 -2.83
C ASP A 80 -8.68 15.63 -1.94
N ALA A 81 -8.85 15.52 -0.62
CA ALA A 81 -8.32 16.48 0.34
C ALA A 81 -6.81 16.32 0.60
N SER A 82 -6.14 15.31 0.02
CA SER A 82 -4.69 15.10 0.20
C SER A 82 -3.91 15.80 -0.90
N PRO A 83 -3.18 16.91 -0.64
CA PRO A 83 -2.48 17.68 -1.68
C PRO A 83 -1.42 16.87 -2.44
N GLU A 84 -0.75 15.96 -1.73
CA GLU A 84 0.31 15.10 -2.30
C GLU A 84 -0.20 13.70 -2.69
N GLY A 85 -1.51 13.43 -2.48
CA GLY A 85 -2.08 12.10 -2.62
C GLY A 85 -1.58 11.12 -1.56
N PHE A 86 -1.87 9.85 -1.78
CA PHE A 86 -1.39 8.78 -0.91
C PHE A 86 -0.49 7.82 -1.69
N GLY A 87 0.48 7.20 -1.02
CA GLY A 87 1.31 6.17 -1.62
C GLY A 87 0.46 5.00 -2.17
N LYS A 88 0.95 4.35 -3.24
CA LYS A 88 0.27 3.30 -4.04
C LYS A 88 -0.53 2.29 -3.20
N SER A 89 0.08 1.76 -2.13
CA SER A 89 -0.57 0.74 -1.27
C SER A 89 -1.78 1.29 -0.52
N LYS A 90 -1.69 2.51 0.05
CA LYS A 90 -2.81 3.13 0.78
C LYS A 90 -3.96 3.45 -0.16
N SER A 91 -3.66 4.01 -1.33
CA SER A 91 -4.66 4.30 -2.37
C SER A 91 -5.38 3.04 -2.84
N GLN A 92 -4.63 1.96 -3.09
CA GLN A 92 -5.21 0.68 -3.50
C GLN A 92 -6.13 0.08 -2.42
N MET A 93 -5.73 0.15 -1.14
CA MET A 93 -6.54 -0.37 -0.03
C MET A 93 -7.83 0.46 0.15
N LEU A 94 -7.76 1.79 0.06
CA LEU A 94 -8.95 2.65 0.12
C LEU A 94 -9.89 2.40 -1.06
N SER A 95 -9.37 2.36 -2.29
CA SER A 95 -10.16 2.05 -3.49
C SER A 95 -10.77 0.64 -3.46
N TYR A 96 -10.15 -0.29 -2.74
CA TYR A 96 -10.74 -1.61 -2.53
C TYR A 96 -12.03 -1.51 -1.71
N PHE A 97 -12.03 -0.79 -0.58
CA PHE A 97 -13.23 -0.58 0.24
C PHE A 97 -14.35 0.15 -0.50
N GLN A 98 -14.02 1.11 -1.38
CA GLN A 98 -15.02 1.83 -2.18
C GLN A 98 -15.85 0.90 -3.07
N ARG A 99 -15.23 -0.18 -3.58
CA ARG A 99 -15.86 -1.11 -4.54
C ARG A 99 -16.66 -2.23 -3.89
N LEU A 100 -16.66 -2.35 -2.56
CA LEU A 100 -17.40 -3.36 -1.82
C LEU A 100 -18.79 -2.84 -1.42
N ASP A 101 -19.72 -3.76 -1.10
CA ASP A 101 -21.02 -3.40 -0.48
C ASP A 101 -20.81 -2.58 0.80
N PHE A 102 -19.74 -2.85 1.54
CA PHE A 102 -19.29 -2.04 2.68
C PHE A 102 -19.11 -0.56 2.29
N GLY A 103 -18.61 -0.28 1.08
CA GLY A 103 -18.44 1.08 0.57
C GLY A 103 -19.76 1.84 0.41
N ALA A 104 -20.86 1.14 0.12
CA ALA A 104 -22.18 1.73 -0.02
C ALA A 104 -22.89 2.01 1.34
N SER A 105 -22.36 1.48 2.44
CA SER A 105 -22.92 1.67 3.78
C SER A 105 -22.76 3.12 4.25
N ALA A 106 -23.77 3.66 4.95
CA ALA A 106 -23.64 4.97 5.59
C ALA A 106 -22.60 4.90 6.72
N ILE A 107 -21.57 5.75 6.65
CA ILE A 107 -20.41 5.65 7.56
C ILE A 107 -20.78 5.88 9.03
N GLU A 108 -21.76 6.75 9.30
CA GLU A 108 -22.24 7.06 10.65
C GLU A 108 -23.01 5.92 11.32
N ASP A 109 -23.54 4.96 10.52
CA ASP A 109 -24.35 3.83 11.01
C ASP A 109 -23.52 2.55 11.22
N LEU A 110 -22.22 2.58 10.91
CA LEU A 110 -21.34 1.42 11.07
C LEU A 110 -21.13 1.08 12.55
N LEU A 111 -21.33 -0.19 12.87
CA LEU A 111 -21.10 -0.77 14.19
C LEU A 111 -19.84 -1.62 14.21
N ALA A 112 -19.36 -1.97 15.38
CA ALA A 112 -18.17 -2.82 15.55
C ALA A 112 -18.27 -4.13 14.76
N ARG A 113 -19.45 -4.76 14.72
CA ARG A 113 -19.71 -5.98 13.94
C ARG A 113 -19.46 -5.83 12.43
N ASP A 114 -19.68 -4.65 11.84
CA ASP A 114 -19.53 -4.41 10.41
C ASP A 114 -18.04 -4.35 10.05
N PHE A 115 -17.23 -3.77 10.92
CA PHE A 115 -15.77 -3.79 10.80
C PHE A 115 -15.17 -5.18 11.01
N VAL A 116 -15.72 -5.96 11.95
CA VAL A 116 -15.30 -7.37 12.14
C VAL A 116 -15.65 -8.18 10.90
N LYS A 117 -16.86 -8.02 10.37
CA LYS A 117 -17.34 -8.72 9.18
C LYS A 117 -16.41 -8.48 7.97
N ILE A 118 -16.11 -7.22 7.66
CA ILE A 118 -15.24 -6.91 6.52
C ILE A 118 -13.81 -7.45 6.70
N ALA A 119 -13.27 -7.46 7.92
CA ALA A 119 -11.97 -8.05 8.22
C ALA A 119 -11.98 -9.57 8.01
N MET A 120 -13.04 -10.27 8.40
CA MET A 120 -13.20 -11.71 8.17
C MET A 120 -13.37 -12.03 6.68
N GLU A 121 -14.11 -11.22 5.93
CA GLU A 121 -14.22 -11.35 4.47
C GLU A 121 -12.86 -11.17 3.78
N LEU A 122 -12.05 -10.22 4.23
CA LEU A 122 -10.67 -10.06 3.75
C LEU A 122 -9.80 -11.29 4.05
N LEU A 123 -9.96 -11.89 5.22
CA LEU A 123 -9.18 -13.05 5.63
C LEU A 123 -9.58 -14.31 4.86
N SER A 124 -10.87 -14.56 4.69
CA SER A 124 -11.41 -15.75 4.03
C SER A 124 -11.34 -15.70 2.49
N GLY A 125 -11.15 -14.52 1.92
CA GLY A 125 -11.22 -14.32 0.48
C GLY A 125 -12.64 -14.28 -0.07
N LEU A 126 -13.68 -14.34 0.77
CA LEU A 126 -15.05 -14.13 0.37
C LEU A 126 -15.30 -12.65 0.12
N GLN A 127 -16.03 -12.32 -0.94
CA GLN A 127 -16.45 -10.96 -1.23
C GLN A 127 -17.95 -10.79 -1.18
N ALA A 128 -18.35 -9.69 -0.57
CA ALA A 128 -19.63 -9.07 -0.88
C ALA A 128 -19.60 -8.51 -2.33
N ARG A 129 -20.77 -8.42 -2.96
CA ARG A 129 -20.92 -7.99 -4.37
C ARG A 129 -20.24 -6.65 -4.64
N PRO A 130 -19.56 -6.49 -5.81
CA PRO A 130 -19.12 -5.16 -6.26
C PRO A 130 -20.32 -4.23 -6.45
N VAL A 131 -20.16 -2.97 -6.06
CA VAL A 131 -21.22 -1.94 -6.11
C VAL A 131 -21.51 -1.44 -7.53
N ASP A 132 -20.82 -1.89 -8.55
CA ASP A 132 -21.05 -1.45 -9.93
C ASP A 132 -22.01 -2.40 -10.68
N PRO A 133 -23.33 -2.09 -10.76
CA PRO A 133 -24.30 -2.92 -11.44
C PRO A 133 -24.21 -2.88 -12.96
N GLN A 134 -23.34 -2.05 -13.55
CA GLN A 134 -23.20 -1.92 -15.02
C GLN A 134 -22.13 -2.83 -15.60
N LYS A 135 -21.29 -3.43 -14.77
CA LYS A 135 -20.37 -4.49 -15.21
C LYS A 135 -20.97 -5.81 -14.85
N ASP A 136 -21.42 -6.53 -15.89
CA ASP A 136 -21.91 -7.93 -15.81
C ASP A 136 -20.75 -8.85 -15.40
N THR A 137 -20.36 -8.73 -14.13
CA THR A 137 -19.30 -9.53 -13.52
C THR A 137 -19.94 -10.62 -12.69
N PRO A 138 -19.49 -11.87 -12.84
CA PRO A 138 -20.08 -13.01 -12.15
C PRO A 138 -20.18 -12.77 -10.64
N ALA A 139 -21.27 -13.22 -10.03
CA ALA A 139 -21.62 -13.03 -8.63
C ALA A 139 -20.60 -13.60 -7.59
N HIS A 140 -19.50 -14.19 -8.05
CA HIS A 140 -18.51 -14.86 -7.22
C HIS A 140 -17.08 -14.54 -7.69
N TYR A 141 -16.55 -13.39 -7.28
CA TYR A 141 -15.10 -13.23 -7.27
C TYR A 141 -14.53 -13.92 -6.03
N THR A 142 -13.95 -15.09 -6.22
CA THR A 142 -13.08 -15.68 -5.19
C THR A 142 -11.75 -14.94 -5.18
N PHE A 143 -11.60 -13.97 -4.31
CA PHE A 143 -10.29 -13.42 -4.02
C PHE A 143 -9.53 -14.41 -3.15
N LYS A 144 -8.22 -14.52 -3.41
CA LYS A 144 -7.36 -15.33 -2.55
C LYS A 144 -7.44 -14.84 -1.10
N PRO A 145 -7.57 -15.75 -0.13
CA PRO A 145 -7.50 -15.40 1.28
C PRO A 145 -6.27 -14.54 1.58
N ARG A 146 -6.42 -13.53 2.41
CA ARG A 146 -5.32 -12.68 2.83
C ARG A 146 -4.75 -13.16 4.15
N LYS A 147 -3.42 -13.02 4.29
CA LYS A 147 -2.76 -13.28 5.58
C LYS A 147 -3.22 -12.25 6.63
N PRO A 148 -3.29 -12.62 7.93
CA PRO A 148 -3.70 -11.70 9.01
C PRO A 148 -2.95 -10.38 9.02
N GLN A 149 -1.67 -10.36 8.65
CA GLN A 149 -0.85 -9.14 8.54
C GLN A 149 -1.34 -8.21 7.42
N THR A 150 -1.78 -8.80 6.31
CA THR A 150 -2.35 -8.03 5.18
C THR A 150 -3.69 -7.45 5.58
N VAL A 151 -4.56 -8.24 6.24
CA VAL A 151 -5.85 -7.75 6.79
C VAL A 151 -5.60 -6.59 7.75
N ASN A 152 -4.59 -6.70 8.63
CA ASN A 152 -4.19 -5.62 9.53
C ASN A 152 -3.84 -4.34 8.75
N GLY A 153 -3.10 -4.43 7.64
CA GLY A 153 -2.78 -3.30 6.78
C GLY A 153 -4.02 -2.60 6.23
N TYR A 154 -5.02 -3.36 5.75
CA TYR A 154 -6.31 -2.83 5.30
C TYR A 154 -7.05 -2.13 6.44
N MET A 155 -7.18 -2.77 7.61
CA MET A 155 -7.88 -2.21 8.76
C MET A 155 -7.19 -0.95 9.31
N VAL A 156 -5.87 -0.94 9.38
CA VAL A 156 -5.10 0.27 9.77
C VAL A 156 -5.34 1.41 8.79
N THR A 157 -5.38 1.11 7.48
CA THR A 157 -5.66 2.11 6.44
C THR A 157 -7.07 2.67 6.58
N LEU A 158 -8.09 1.83 6.76
CA LEU A 158 -9.46 2.26 7.05
C LEU A 158 -9.52 3.10 8.34
N GLY A 159 -8.76 2.68 9.36
CA GLY A 159 -8.65 3.40 10.63
C GLY A 159 -8.08 4.81 10.48
N THR A 160 -7.27 5.12 9.46
CA THR A 160 -6.85 6.51 9.20
C THR A 160 -8.01 7.38 8.74
N LEU A 161 -8.88 6.87 7.88
CA LEU A 161 -10.13 7.55 7.49
C LEU A 161 -11.02 7.78 8.70
N ILE A 162 -11.28 6.73 9.50
CA ILE A 162 -12.16 6.82 10.69
C ILE A 162 -11.64 7.83 11.72
N ARG A 163 -10.32 7.93 11.91
CA ARG A 163 -9.74 8.87 12.89
C ARG A 163 -9.68 10.30 12.40
N PHE A 164 -9.40 10.52 11.12
CA PHE A 164 -9.06 11.85 10.60
C PHE A 164 -10.02 12.37 9.54
N GLY A 165 -10.87 11.53 8.96
CA GLY A 165 -11.78 11.92 7.87
C GLY A 165 -13.00 12.75 8.31
N GLY A 166 -13.37 12.73 9.60
CA GLY A 166 -14.59 13.42 10.06
C GLY A 166 -14.69 14.88 9.64
N PRO A 167 -13.72 15.75 9.92
CA PRO A 167 -13.73 17.15 9.50
C PRO A 167 -13.73 17.32 7.97
N ILE A 168 -13.09 16.42 7.24
CA ILE A 168 -13.01 16.45 5.76
C ILE A 168 -14.38 16.06 5.16
N CYS A 169 -14.96 14.98 5.65
CA CYS A 169 -16.23 14.46 5.14
C CYS A 169 -17.45 15.22 5.70
N GLY A 170 -17.29 16.02 6.75
CA GLY A 170 -18.40 16.72 7.41
C GLY A 170 -19.39 15.79 8.12
N VAL A 171 -18.93 14.63 8.61
CA VAL A 171 -19.75 13.61 9.29
C VAL A 171 -19.08 13.14 10.58
N THR A 172 -19.87 12.56 11.48
CA THR A 172 -19.34 11.92 12.68
C THR A 172 -18.82 10.52 12.35
N MET A 173 -17.54 10.28 12.61
CA MET A 173 -16.93 8.97 12.37
C MET A 173 -17.18 8.00 13.53
N PRO A 174 -17.47 6.71 13.26
CA PRO A 174 -17.73 5.68 14.27
C PRO A 174 -16.42 5.17 14.92
N ARG A 175 -15.69 6.07 15.61
CA ARG A 175 -14.37 5.79 16.18
C ARG A 175 -14.41 4.72 17.26
N ALA A 176 -15.37 4.82 18.18
CA ALA A 176 -15.52 3.86 19.29
C ALA A 176 -15.79 2.44 18.76
N GLU A 177 -16.71 2.34 17.80
CA GLU A 177 -17.07 1.07 17.15
C GLU A 177 -15.88 0.45 16.43
N PHE A 178 -15.09 1.28 15.73
CA PHE A 178 -13.89 0.81 15.05
C PHE A 178 -12.82 0.33 16.05
N GLU A 179 -12.60 1.03 17.15
CA GLU A 179 -11.62 0.65 18.17
C GLU A 179 -12.03 -0.64 18.89
N GLU A 180 -13.32 -0.84 19.16
CA GLU A 180 -13.85 -2.07 19.71
C GLU A 180 -13.64 -3.24 18.75
N ALA A 181 -13.98 -3.06 17.47
CA ALA A 181 -13.72 -4.05 16.44
C ALA A 181 -12.24 -4.43 16.37
N MET A 182 -11.34 -3.44 16.39
CA MET A 182 -9.89 -3.70 16.33
C MET A 182 -9.38 -4.49 17.54
N ARG A 183 -9.88 -4.21 18.76
CA ARG A 183 -9.55 -5.01 19.95
C ARG A 183 -10.00 -6.47 19.78
N THR A 184 -11.23 -6.68 19.31
CA THR A 184 -11.78 -8.02 19.04
C THR A 184 -10.94 -8.76 17.98
N LEU A 185 -10.62 -8.11 16.87
CA LEU A 185 -9.84 -8.68 15.78
C LEU A 185 -8.40 -9.06 16.21
N GLN A 186 -7.79 -8.24 17.06
CA GLN A 186 -6.47 -8.53 17.64
C GLN A 186 -6.52 -9.71 18.61
N HIS A 187 -7.51 -9.74 19.50
CA HIS A 187 -7.71 -10.84 20.46
C HIS A 187 -7.92 -12.17 19.73
N GLN A 188 -8.71 -12.18 18.66
CA GLN A 188 -8.97 -13.37 17.82
C GLN A 188 -7.85 -13.68 16.83
N LYS A 189 -6.75 -12.90 16.80
CA LYS A 189 -5.62 -13.03 15.86
C LYS A 189 -6.03 -12.96 14.38
N ILE A 190 -7.18 -12.38 14.07
CA ILE A 190 -7.66 -12.10 12.70
C ILE A 190 -6.78 -11.01 12.06
N VAL A 191 -6.32 -10.05 12.88
CA VAL A 191 -5.30 -9.08 12.52
C VAL A 191 -4.06 -9.27 13.39
N THR A 192 -2.88 -9.30 12.78
CA THR A 192 -1.61 -9.45 13.48
C THR A 192 -0.56 -8.52 12.88
N LYS A 193 0.47 -8.20 13.65
CA LYS A 193 1.67 -7.56 13.10
C LYS A 193 2.49 -8.59 12.32
N SER A 194 3.22 -8.15 11.30
CA SER A 194 4.18 -9.01 10.63
C SER A 194 5.27 -9.46 11.59
N ALA A 195 5.59 -10.75 11.55
CA ALA A 195 6.76 -11.25 12.26
C ALA A 195 8.03 -10.58 11.71
N GLN A 196 8.98 -10.33 12.57
CA GLN A 196 10.28 -9.82 12.13
C GLN A 196 11.04 -10.96 11.45
N ARG A 197 11.52 -10.71 10.23
CA ARG A 197 12.34 -11.66 9.51
C ARG A 197 13.77 -11.66 10.08
N THR A 198 14.31 -12.84 10.27
CA THR A 198 15.71 -13.04 10.71
C THR A 198 16.52 -13.83 9.66
N ARG A 199 15.89 -14.14 8.50
CA ARG A 199 16.51 -14.89 7.41
C ARG A 199 17.71 -14.10 6.86
N ARG A 200 18.84 -14.78 6.76
CA ARG A 200 20.08 -14.32 6.13
C ARG A 200 20.50 -15.35 5.09
N PRO A 201 21.02 -14.97 3.93
CA PRO A 201 21.57 -15.92 2.99
C PRO A 201 22.81 -16.60 3.58
N THR A 202 23.01 -17.85 3.27
CA THR A 202 24.28 -18.55 3.47
C THR A 202 25.25 -18.17 2.35
N LEU A 203 26.55 -18.35 2.54
CA LEU A 203 27.52 -18.13 1.47
C LEU A 203 27.28 -19.04 0.27
N ASN A 204 26.86 -20.30 0.50
CA ASN A 204 26.52 -21.22 -0.58
C ASN A 204 25.32 -20.73 -1.41
N GLU A 205 24.27 -20.22 -0.76
CA GLU A 205 23.12 -19.64 -1.48
C GLU A 205 23.53 -18.39 -2.29
N LEU A 206 24.39 -17.55 -1.71
CA LEU A 206 24.93 -16.41 -2.44
C LEU A 206 25.80 -16.86 -3.62
N ASP A 207 26.61 -17.89 -3.45
CA ASP A 207 27.40 -18.46 -4.53
C ASP A 207 26.54 -18.97 -5.70
N LEU A 208 25.45 -19.66 -5.39
CA LEU A 208 24.50 -20.11 -6.41
C LEU A 208 23.85 -18.92 -7.15
N LEU A 209 23.40 -17.92 -6.41
CA LEU A 209 22.79 -16.70 -6.98
C LEU A 209 23.79 -15.92 -7.84
N MET A 210 24.99 -15.69 -7.32
CA MET A 210 26.04 -14.95 -8.03
C MET A 210 26.46 -15.67 -9.31
N ASN A 211 26.64 -16.99 -9.25
CA ASN A 211 26.98 -17.79 -10.42
C ASN A 211 25.87 -17.69 -11.50
N HIS A 212 24.61 -17.83 -11.10
CA HIS A 212 23.46 -17.67 -12.00
C HIS A 212 23.44 -16.29 -12.66
N PHE A 213 23.57 -15.21 -11.87
CA PHE A 213 23.49 -13.84 -12.37
C PHE A 213 24.70 -13.44 -13.22
N VAL A 214 25.91 -13.86 -12.86
CA VAL A 214 27.11 -13.59 -13.64
C VAL A 214 27.06 -14.29 -14.98
N ASN A 215 26.67 -15.58 -15.02
CA ASN A 215 26.57 -16.33 -16.27
C ASN A 215 25.50 -15.73 -17.20
N GLY A 216 24.32 -15.42 -16.67
CA GLY A 216 23.28 -14.76 -17.45
C GLY A 216 23.68 -13.39 -17.98
N TYR A 217 24.43 -12.60 -17.21
CA TYR A 217 24.96 -11.32 -17.66
C TYR A 217 26.05 -11.45 -18.73
N ARG A 218 26.92 -12.47 -18.62
CA ARG A 218 27.94 -12.78 -19.64
C ARG A 218 27.31 -13.19 -20.97
N GLU A 219 26.26 -14.00 -20.93
CA GLU A 219 25.50 -14.40 -22.11
C GLU A 219 24.74 -13.21 -22.75
N ASN A 220 24.24 -12.30 -21.95
CA ASN A 220 23.52 -11.11 -22.42
C ASN A 220 23.81 -9.87 -21.56
N PRO A 221 24.83 -9.08 -21.90
CA PRO A 221 25.22 -7.86 -21.18
C PRO A 221 24.18 -6.72 -21.19
N ARG A 222 23.09 -6.87 -21.96
CA ARG A 222 21.96 -5.93 -21.94
C ARG A 222 20.99 -6.21 -20.78
N MET A 223 21.16 -7.34 -20.10
CA MET A 223 20.35 -7.68 -18.94
C MET A 223 20.74 -6.81 -17.74
N VAL A 224 19.82 -6.72 -16.77
CA VAL A 224 20.08 -6.10 -15.47
C VAL A 224 21.27 -6.82 -14.80
N PRO A 225 22.33 -6.11 -14.39
CA PRO A 225 23.50 -6.70 -13.73
C PRO A 225 23.17 -7.09 -12.29
N MET A 226 22.34 -8.13 -12.14
CA MET A 226 21.82 -8.57 -10.84
C MET A 226 22.92 -8.91 -9.84
N HIS A 227 24.09 -9.41 -10.32
CA HIS A 227 25.25 -9.70 -9.47
C HIS A 227 25.77 -8.44 -8.77
N LYS A 228 25.84 -7.28 -9.48
CA LYS A 228 26.24 -6.01 -8.89
C LYS A 228 25.17 -5.46 -7.94
N ILE A 229 23.88 -5.58 -8.32
CA ILE A 229 22.76 -5.11 -7.47
C ILE A 229 22.66 -5.95 -6.18
N VAL A 230 22.89 -7.26 -6.23
CA VAL A 230 22.95 -8.13 -5.06
C VAL A 230 24.10 -7.74 -4.15
N ALA A 231 25.28 -7.51 -4.70
CA ALA A 231 26.44 -7.02 -3.96
C ALA A 231 26.15 -5.64 -3.33
N ALA A 232 25.65 -4.67 -4.09
CA ALA A 232 25.26 -3.36 -3.59
C ALA A 232 24.27 -3.47 -2.41
N ALA A 233 23.27 -4.35 -2.49
CA ALA A 233 22.29 -4.54 -1.40
C ALA A 233 22.93 -5.04 -0.10
N ILE A 234 24.01 -5.81 -0.17
CA ILE A 234 24.76 -6.31 1.00
C ILE A 234 25.70 -5.22 1.52
N PHE A 235 26.50 -4.60 0.65
CA PHE A 235 27.61 -3.73 1.07
C PHE A 235 27.19 -2.28 1.32
N GLU A 236 26.20 -1.74 0.60
CA GLU A 236 25.59 -0.44 0.94
C GLU A 236 24.60 -0.54 2.10
N THR A 237 24.02 -1.72 2.32
CA THR A 237 22.95 -1.93 3.32
C THR A 237 21.70 -1.09 3.13
N HIS A 238 21.52 -0.45 1.98
CA HIS A 238 20.38 0.40 1.69
C HIS A 238 19.13 -0.41 1.30
N ARG A 239 17.95 0.23 1.36
CA ARG A 239 16.72 -0.38 0.82
C ARG A 239 16.81 -0.44 -0.69
N GLN A 240 16.25 -1.48 -1.31
CA GLN A 240 16.24 -1.63 -2.78
C GLN A 240 15.84 -0.35 -3.51
N GLY A 241 14.75 0.31 -3.07
CA GLY A 241 14.33 1.56 -3.69
C GLY A 241 15.34 2.69 -3.54
N ALA A 242 16.09 2.73 -2.43
CA ALA A 242 17.15 3.71 -2.22
C ALA A 242 18.34 3.43 -3.16
N ILE A 243 18.79 2.18 -3.29
CA ILE A 243 19.87 1.80 -4.23
C ILE A 243 19.49 2.22 -5.67
N LEU A 244 18.26 1.91 -6.10
CA LEU A 244 17.82 2.17 -7.48
C LEU A 244 17.45 3.64 -7.76
N SER A 245 17.43 4.50 -6.72
CA SER A 245 17.21 5.94 -6.86
C SER A 245 18.46 6.79 -6.74
N GLN A 246 19.62 6.19 -6.46
CA GLN A 246 20.89 6.89 -6.37
C GLN A 246 21.28 7.53 -7.71
N THR A 247 21.80 8.76 -7.63
CA THR A 247 22.30 9.48 -8.80
C THR A 247 23.79 9.79 -8.66
N TRP A 248 24.46 9.97 -9.77
CA TRP A 248 25.88 10.39 -9.78
C TRP A 248 26.07 11.79 -9.20
N GLU A 249 25.07 12.67 -9.30
CA GLU A 249 25.08 14.01 -8.71
C GLU A 249 25.12 13.96 -7.18
N ASP A 250 24.43 12.97 -6.59
CA ASP A 250 24.31 12.80 -5.15
C ASP A 250 25.45 11.98 -4.52
N TYR A 251 26.40 11.50 -5.34
CA TYR A 251 27.54 10.72 -4.92
C TYR A 251 28.77 11.60 -4.71
N ASP A 252 29.21 11.75 -3.47
CA ASP A 252 30.39 12.50 -3.05
C ASP A 252 31.54 11.53 -2.77
N LEU A 253 32.45 11.41 -3.75
CA LEU A 253 33.63 10.55 -3.67
C LEU A 253 34.64 11.05 -2.63
N GLU A 254 34.81 12.38 -2.48
CA GLU A 254 35.82 12.96 -1.60
C GLU A 254 35.48 12.72 -0.13
N ASN A 255 34.20 12.82 0.20
CA ASN A 255 33.70 12.60 1.57
C ASN A 255 33.24 11.18 1.84
N GLU A 256 33.29 10.29 0.84
CA GLU A 256 32.78 8.89 0.91
C GLU A 256 31.30 8.84 1.36
N GLU A 257 30.48 9.69 0.77
CA GLU A 257 29.07 9.85 1.12
C GLU A 257 28.16 9.76 -0.10
N ILE A 258 26.91 9.38 0.13
CA ILE A 258 25.84 9.45 -0.86
C ILE A 258 24.58 10.03 -0.24
N THR A 259 23.95 10.97 -0.93
CA THR A 259 22.67 11.54 -0.52
C THR A 259 21.53 10.76 -1.18
N ILE A 260 20.70 10.11 -0.36
CA ILE A 260 19.48 9.45 -0.82
C ILE A 260 18.33 10.44 -0.68
N ARG A 261 17.81 10.91 -1.81
CA ARG A 261 16.70 11.87 -1.83
C ARG A 261 15.36 11.17 -1.52
N ASN A 262 14.48 11.87 -0.80
CA ASN A 262 13.14 11.39 -0.44
C ASN A 262 13.14 9.99 0.18
N MET A 263 14.07 9.71 1.08
CA MET A 263 14.17 8.41 1.72
C MET A 263 12.84 8.04 2.40
N LYS A 264 12.36 6.82 2.20
CA LYS A 264 11.07 6.37 2.73
C LYS A 264 10.97 6.60 4.24
N HIS A 265 10.09 7.50 4.64
CA HIS A 265 9.81 7.85 6.04
C HIS A 265 8.30 7.68 6.35
N PRO A 266 7.90 7.21 7.56
CA PRO A 266 6.49 6.97 7.90
C PRO A 266 5.62 8.23 7.92
N ARG A 267 6.21 9.40 8.17
CA ARG A 267 5.50 10.67 8.39
C ARG A 267 5.81 11.75 7.36
N GLN A 268 6.81 11.56 6.53
CA GLN A 268 7.27 12.55 5.57
C GLN A 268 7.51 11.89 4.22
N THR A 269 6.79 12.32 3.21
CA THR A 269 6.83 11.73 1.86
C THR A 269 7.83 12.43 0.94
N GLN A 270 8.11 13.72 1.19
CA GLN A 270 9.05 14.55 0.43
C GLN A 270 10.01 15.30 1.36
N GLY A 271 11.19 15.63 0.83
CA GLY A 271 12.21 16.39 1.55
C GLY A 271 12.85 15.63 2.73
N ASN A 272 12.75 14.29 2.74
CA ASN A 272 13.45 13.45 3.71
C ASN A 272 14.74 12.91 3.07
N ASP A 273 15.64 13.80 2.75
CA ASP A 273 16.94 13.48 2.19
C ASP A 273 17.90 13.05 3.30
N MET A 274 18.72 12.07 3.03
CA MET A 274 19.71 11.56 3.99
C MET A 274 21.05 11.37 3.32
N THR A 275 22.07 11.99 3.86
CA THR A 275 23.46 11.75 3.49
C THR A 275 24.01 10.59 4.34
N LEU A 276 24.53 9.56 3.69
CA LEU A 276 24.94 8.30 4.29
C LEU A 276 26.39 8.01 3.90
N SER A 277 27.16 7.47 4.86
CA SER A 277 28.53 7.06 4.61
C SER A 277 28.59 5.78 3.77
N ILE A 278 29.53 5.73 2.85
CA ILE A 278 29.76 4.61 1.94
C ILE A 278 31.01 3.85 2.39
N GLN A 279 30.91 2.53 2.53
CA GLN A 279 32.04 1.66 2.78
C GLN A 279 32.88 1.46 1.51
N GLU A 280 34.15 1.12 1.64
CA GLU A 280 35.08 0.90 0.52
C GLU A 280 34.53 -0.09 -0.50
N GLU A 281 33.95 -1.20 -0.03
CA GLU A 281 33.38 -2.22 -0.90
C GLU A 281 32.15 -1.70 -1.70
N ALA A 282 31.30 -0.93 -1.04
CA ALA A 282 30.15 -0.30 -1.69
C ALA A 282 30.60 0.72 -2.74
N ARG A 283 31.62 1.52 -2.42
CA ARG A 283 32.26 2.46 -3.33
C ARG A 283 32.76 1.76 -4.59
N ALA A 284 33.53 0.69 -4.44
CA ALA A 284 34.06 -0.06 -5.58
C ALA A 284 32.99 -0.61 -6.51
N ILE A 285 31.83 -1.05 -5.94
CA ILE A 285 30.67 -1.50 -6.73
C ILE A 285 30.02 -0.33 -7.46
N ILE A 286 29.79 0.80 -6.79
CA ILE A 286 29.23 2.02 -7.39
C ILE A 286 30.09 2.47 -8.56
N GLU A 287 31.40 2.61 -8.35
CA GLU A 287 32.33 3.09 -9.37
C GLU A 287 32.46 2.15 -10.58
N SER A 288 32.17 0.87 -10.41
CA SER A 288 32.12 -0.12 -11.50
C SER A 288 30.88 0.02 -12.39
N MET A 289 29.89 0.87 -12.03
CA MET A 289 28.71 1.07 -12.85
C MET A 289 28.97 2.06 -13.99
N PRO A 290 28.37 1.83 -15.18
CA PRO A 290 28.58 2.72 -16.33
C PRO A 290 27.85 4.06 -16.10
N ARG A 291 28.53 5.17 -16.41
CA ARG A 291 28.00 6.54 -16.30
C ARG A 291 27.23 6.96 -17.57
N ASN A 292 26.25 6.15 -17.99
CA ASN A 292 25.44 6.37 -19.19
C ASN A 292 23.97 6.78 -18.88
N ASP A 293 23.65 6.94 -17.61
CA ASP A 293 22.36 7.41 -17.08
C ASP A 293 22.67 8.33 -15.89
N ASP A 294 21.75 9.20 -15.51
CA ASP A 294 21.90 10.05 -14.33
C ASP A 294 21.92 9.21 -13.03
N ARG A 295 21.26 8.06 -13.06
CA ARG A 295 21.23 7.12 -11.94
C ARG A 295 22.37 6.12 -12.03
N ILE A 296 22.88 5.75 -10.87
CA ILE A 296 23.93 4.72 -10.73
C ILE A 296 23.37 3.34 -11.11
N PHE A 297 22.17 3.01 -10.64
CA PHE A 297 21.46 1.77 -10.93
C PHE A 297 20.12 2.04 -11.63
N PRO A 298 20.09 2.33 -12.94
CA PRO A 298 18.90 2.79 -13.67
C PRO A 298 17.92 1.64 -13.99
N TYR A 299 17.55 0.85 -12.98
CA TYR A 299 16.70 -0.32 -13.14
C TYR A 299 15.37 -0.20 -12.42
N ASN A 300 14.36 -0.91 -12.93
CA ASN A 300 13.04 -0.94 -12.32
C ASN A 300 13.01 -1.89 -11.11
N SER A 301 12.49 -1.41 -9.98
CA SER A 301 12.41 -2.15 -8.71
C SER A 301 11.61 -3.46 -8.82
N ASP A 302 10.51 -3.46 -9.59
CA ASP A 302 9.67 -4.66 -9.76
C ASP A 302 10.43 -5.73 -10.59
N VAL A 303 11.25 -5.29 -11.56
CA VAL A 303 12.09 -6.19 -12.37
C VAL A 303 13.18 -6.83 -11.53
N VAL A 304 13.89 -6.04 -10.72
CA VAL A 304 14.93 -6.53 -9.80
C VAL A 304 14.36 -7.54 -8.82
N SER A 305 13.24 -7.20 -8.16
CA SER A 305 12.57 -8.09 -7.21
C SER A 305 12.12 -9.40 -7.85
N ARG A 306 11.56 -9.34 -9.06
CA ARG A 306 11.11 -10.51 -9.81
C ARG A 306 12.28 -11.41 -10.18
N ARG A 307 13.34 -10.85 -10.80
CA ARG A 307 14.52 -11.62 -11.18
C ARG A 307 15.17 -12.33 -10.00
N PHE A 308 15.26 -11.65 -8.85
CA PHE A 308 15.79 -12.27 -7.65
C PHE A 308 14.90 -13.42 -7.16
N THR A 309 13.60 -13.22 -7.12
CA THR A 309 12.64 -14.24 -6.70
C THR A 309 12.64 -15.46 -7.64
N ASP A 310 12.70 -15.22 -8.94
CA ASP A 310 12.71 -16.29 -9.94
C ASP A 310 14.03 -17.09 -9.90
N ALA A 311 15.17 -16.42 -9.66
CA ALA A 311 16.45 -17.08 -9.43
C ALA A 311 16.42 -17.95 -8.15
N CYS A 312 15.89 -17.45 -7.03
CA CYS A 312 15.73 -18.25 -5.82
C CYS A 312 14.91 -19.51 -6.07
N LYS A 313 13.77 -19.39 -6.78
CA LYS A 313 12.94 -20.56 -7.12
C LYS A 313 13.68 -21.56 -8.01
N LEU A 314 14.37 -21.06 -9.05
CA LEU A 314 15.13 -21.90 -9.98
C LEU A 314 16.23 -22.69 -9.26
N LEU A 315 16.90 -22.07 -8.30
CA LEU A 315 18.02 -22.62 -7.55
C LEU A 315 17.58 -23.40 -6.30
N GLY A 316 16.27 -23.54 -6.03
CA GLY A 316 15.75 -24.24 -4.85
C GLY A 316 16.05 -23.51 -3.52
N ILE A 317 16.28 -22.19 -3.57
CA ILE A 317 16.54 -21.39 -2.36
C ILE A 317 15.19 -20.95 -1.77
N GLU A 318 14.86 -21.52 -0.60
CA GLU A 318 13.58 -21.29 0.05
C GLU A 318 13.60 -20.04 0.94
N ASP A 319 12.46 -19.34 0.97
CA ASP A 319 12.17 -18.21 1.86
C ASP A 319 13.27 -17.14 1.90
N LEU A 320 13.96 -16.87 0.79
CA LEU A 320 14.91 -15.77 0.66
C LEU A 320 14.31 -14.65 -0.19
N HIS A 321 14.29 -13.42 0.34
CA HIS A 321 13.80 -12.24 -0.34
C HIS A 321 14.93 -11.23 -0.55
N PHE A 322 14.82 -10.37 -1.57
CA PHE A 322 15.84 -9.34 -1.83
C PHE A 322 16.14 -8.46 -0.61
N HIS A 323 15.11 -8.15 0.21
CA HIS A 323 15.30 -7.34 1.42
C HIS A 323 16.16 -8.04 2.50
N ASP A 324 16.28 -9.36 2.47
CA ASP A 324 17.09 -10.12 3.43
C ASP A 324 18.60 -9.89 3.17
N LEU A 325 18.99 -9.42 1.95
CA LEU A 325 20.35 -8.98 1.65
C LEU A 325 20.76 -7.75 2.49
N ARG A 326 19.83 -6.81 2.71
CA ARG A 326 20.06 -5.69 3.63
C ARG A 326 20.21 -6.17 5.07
N HIS A 327 19.42 -7.16 5.51
CA HIS A 327 19.59 -7.77 6.82
C HIS A 327 20.97 -8.42 6.96
N GLU A 328 21.43 -9.05 5.91
CA GLU A 328 22.76 -9.63 5.82
C GLU A 328 23.84 -8.58 5.98
N GLY A 329 23.81 -7.50 5.19
CA GLY A 329 24.79 -6.43 5.24
C GLY A 329 24.84 -5.74 6.61
N ILE A 330 23.68 -5.42 7.20
CA ILE A 330 23.63 -4.85 8.56
C ILE A 330 24.24 -5.81 9.58
N SER A 331 23.92 -7.10 9.50
CA SER A 331 24.49 -8.12 10.39
C SER A 331 26.01 -8.21 10.24
N ARG A 332 26.53 -8.13 8.99
CA ARG A 332 27.97 -8.07 8.68
C ARG A 332 28.64 -6.92 9.42
N LEU A 333 28.08 -5.71 9.36
CA LEU A 333 28.66 -4.55 10.03
C LEU A 333 28.77 -4.76 11.55
N PHE A 334 27.77 -5.38 12.19
CA PHE A 334 27.87 -5.75 13.61
C PHE A 334 28.86 -6.90 13.87
N GLU A 335 28.98 -7.87 12.96
CA GLU A 335 30.00 -8.94 13.02
C GLU A 335 31.42 -8.39 12.94
N MET A 336 31.62 -7.32 12.16
CA MET A 336 32.87 -6.55 12.08
C MET A 336 33.15 -5.69 13.31
N GLY A 337 32.18 -5.55 14.23
CA GLY A 337 32.34 -4.81 15.49
C GLY A 337 31.89 -3.36 15.44
N LEU A 338 31.21 -2.91 14.37
CA LEU A 338 30.71 -1.53 14.31
C LEU A 338 29.62 -1.28 15.37
N THR A 339 29.61 -0.07 15.91
CA THR A 339 28.63 0.40 16.89
C THR A 339 27.29 0.77 16.22
N ILE A 340 26.22 0.83 17.03
CA ILE A 340 24.89 1.25 16.54
C ILE A 340 24.93 2.59 15.79
N PRO A 341 25.58 3.68 16.29
CA PRO A 341 25.68 4.93 15.54
C PRO A 341 26.35 4.78 14.17
N GLN A 342 27.46 4.05 14.09
CA GLN A 342 28.16 3.82 12.84
C GLN A 342 27.30 3.05 11.83
N VAL A 343 26.65 1.97 12.28
CA VAL A 343 25.72 1.20 11.43
C VAL A 343 24.51 2.04 11.02
N ALA A 344 24.01 2.92 11.87
CA ALA A 344 22.91 3.82 11.54
C ALA A 344 23.28 4.82 10.44
N GLN A 345 24.51 5.37 10.50
CA GLN A 345 25.04 6.31 9.51
C GLN A 345 25.21 5.66 8.13
N ILE A 346 25.64 4.39 8.08
CA ILE A 346 25.79 3.64 6.83
C ILE A 346 24.42 3.21 6.30
N SER A 347 23.57 2.65 7.15
CA SER A 347 22.32 2.00 6.72
C SER A 347 21.11 2.93 6.61
N GLY A 348 21.22 4.18 7.09
CA GLY A 348 20.12 5.13 7.09
C GLY A 348 18.98 4.78 8.06
N HIS A 349 19.29 4.18 9.22
CA HIS A 349 18.30 3.94 10.26
C HIS A 349 18.16 5.15 11.17
N GLN A 350 17.04 5.87 11.08
CA GLN A 350 16.74 7.00 11.96
C GLN A 350 16.40 6.57 13.40
N SER A 351 15.87 5.35 13.57
CA SER A 351 15.55 4.77 14.88
C SER A 351 16.50 3.64 15.22
N TRP A 352 17.27 3.81 16.28
CA TRP A 352 18.17 2.79 16.82
C TRP A 352 17.43 1.54 17.32
N GLN A 353 16.15 1.67 17.66
CA GLN A 353 15.31 0.53 18.02
C GLN A 353 15.24 -0.54 16.91
N CYS A 354 15.31 -0.10 15.63
CA CYS A 354 15.33 -1.02 14.51
C CYS A 354 16.64 -1.82 14.45
N LEU A 355 17.75 -1.27 14.97
CA LEU A 355 19.07 -1.89 15.01
C LEU A 355 19.28 -2.75 16.25
N LYS A 356 18.50 -2.55 17.34
CA LYS A 356 18.63 -3.30 18.58
C LYS A 356 18.62 -4.82 18.40
N ARG A 357 17.91 -5.32 17.41
CA ARG A 357 17.84 -6.76 17.08
C ARG A 357 19.19 -7.36 16.65
N TYR A 358 20.13 -6.55 16.22
CA TYR A 358 21.46 -6.99 15.75
C TYR A 358 22.55 -6.87 16.83
N THR A 359 22.29 -6.20 17.95
CA THR A 359 23.31 -5.93 18.98
C THR A 359 23.79 -7.16 19.75
N GLN A 360 23.11 -8.30 19.58
CA GLN A 360 23.51 -9.56 20.20
C GLN A 360 24.32 -10.47 19.25
N ILE A 361 24.62 -9.97 18.04
CA ILE A 361 25.44 -10.71 17.09
C ILE A 361 26.89 -10.75 17.60
N LYS A 362 27.49 -11.94 17.61
CA LYS A 362 28.89 -12.12 18.01
C LYS A 362 29.81 -11.53 16.94
N GLN A 363 30.80 -10.77 17.36
CA GLN A 363 31.86 -10.29 16.49
C GLN A 363 32.70 -11.48 15.98
N ARG A 364 32.87 -11.57 14.67
CA ARG A 364 33.57 -12.70 13.99
C ARG A 364 34.48 -12.22 12.85
N GLY A 365 34.58 -10.89 12.65
CA GLY A 365 35.21 -10.31 11.47
C GLY A 365 34.31 -10.30 10.24
N ASP A 366 34.88 -9.95 9.10
CA ASP A 366 34.13 -9.91 7.85
C ASP A 366 34.12 -11.28 7.15
N LYS A 367 32.95 -11.90 7.06
CA LYS A 367 32.78 -13.17 6.36
C LYS A 367 32.97 -13.09 4.83
N TYR A 368 33.04 -11.88 4.27
CA TYR A 368 33.30 -11.62 2.85
C TYR A 368 34.77 -11.28 2.57
N GLU A 369 35.67 -11.39 3.57
CA GLU A 369 37.11 -11.29 3.33
C GLU A 369 37.51 -12.32 2.30
N GLY A 370 38.18 -11.85 1.22
CA GLY A 370 38.56 -12.72 0.09
C GLY A 370 37.39 -13.27 -0.73
N TRP A 371 36.23 -12.62 -0.72
CA TRP A 371 35.07 -13.08 -1.46
C TRP A 371 35.35 -13.21 -2.97
N LYS A 372 35.22 -14.42 -3.47
CA LYS A 372 35.64 -14.78 -4.86
C LYS A 372 34.95 -14.01 -5.98
N TRP A 373 33.83 -13.33 -5.68
CA TRP A 373 33.04 -12.58 -6.63
C TRP A 373 33.50 -11.11 -6.78
N TRP A 374 34.43 -10.64 -5.94
CA TRP A 374 34.87 -9.24 -5.93
C TRP A 374 35.27 -8.75 -7.31
N ALA A 375 36.13 -9.46 -8.00
CA ALA A 375 36.58 -9.07 -9.33
C ALA A 375 35.49 -8.90 -10.37
N LEU A 376 34.36 -9.60 -10.19
CA LEU A 376 33.20 -9.56 -11.10
C LEU A 376 32.14 -8.49 -10.73
N VAL A 377 32.08 -8.09 -9.49
CA VAL A 377 31.15 -7.05 -9.07
C VAL A 377 31.73 -5.65 -9.10
N THR A 378 33.06 -5.55 -9.20
CA THR A 378 33.83 -4.30 -9.28
C THR A 378 34.51 -4.04 -10.64
N SER A 379 34.26 -4.93 -11.62
CA SER A 379 34.79 -4.79 -12.99
C SER A 379 33.85 -4.01 -13.91
#